data_8a90221dc500a329f9c3762754d8bcdf
#
_entry.id   8a90221dc500a329f9c3762754d8bcdf
#
_cell.length_a   1.000
_cell.length_b   1.000
_cell.length_c   1.000
_cell.angle_alpha   90.00
_cell.angle_beta   90.00
_cell.angle_gamma   90.00
#
_symmetry.space_group_name_H-M   'P 1'
#
loop_
_entity.id
_entity.type
_entity.pdbx_description
1 polymer ?
#
loop_
_entity_poly.entity_id
_entity_poly.type
_entity_poly.pdbx_seq_one_letter_code
_entity_poly.pdbx_strand_id
1 'polypeptide(L)'
;MPADGPAIIAPNHFSFLDHFFTAVYLRRKVHFMAKSQLFNPPLQFIYTHGGVFPVRRGHRDEEAFKTADTILERGGLIVMYAEGGRSRDGDLGTPRPGIGRLAMEHGVPVVPTAIVGTERVRNWKRFQFPKVTVQFGEPLRFERTESPTREQAQAASEIVFRETTEMHSRLRKEGRRSVVRAARSARRAAQAAGRRPLPRA
;
A
#
# COMPACT_ATOMS: atom_id res chain seq x y z
N MET A 1 9.73 -5.58 3.83
CA MET A 1 8.70 -6.38 3.12
C MET A 1 8.77 -7.84 3.57
N PRO A 2 7.64 -8.47 3.94
CA PRO A 2 7.59 -9.91 4.15
C PRO A 2 7.96 -10.67 2.86
N ALA A 3 8.88 -11.63 2.97
CA ALA A 3 9.29 -12.43 1.83
C ALA A 3 8.18 -13.41 1.41
N ASP A 4 7.48 -13.95 2.40
CA ASP A 4 6.45 -14.97 2.25
C ASP A 4 5.24 -14.65 3.14
N GLY A 5 4.15 -15.40 2.93
CA GLY A 5 2.91 -15.28 3.69
C GLY A 5 2.03 -14.08 3.32
N PRO A 6 0.84 -13.99 3.92
CA PRO A 6 -0.11 -12.92 3.63
C PRO A 6 0.38 -11.59 4.18
N ALA A 7 0.08 -10.50 3.46
CA ALA A 7 0.36 -9.14 3.93
C ALA A 7 -0.49 -8.10 3.20
N ILE A 8 -0.63 -6.93 3.80
CA ILE A 8 -1.27 -5.77 3.22
C ILE A 8 -0.21 -4.70 2.97
N ILE A 9 -0.16 -4.16 1.77
CA ILE A 9 0.63 -2.97 1.45
C ILE A 9 -0.31 -1.77 1.47
N ALA A 10 0.03 -0.74 2.23
CA ALA A 10 -0.81 0.42 2.47
C ALA A 10 -0.14 1.71 1.97
N PRO A 11 -0.18 2.02 0.66
CA PRO A 11 0.38 3.25 0.12
C PRO A 11 -0.60 4.43 0.23
N ASN A 12 -0.05 5.66 0.12
CA ASN A 12 -0.83 6.85 -0.26
C ASN A 12 -1.25 6.78 -1.74
N HIS A 13 -2.29 7.56 -2.12
CA HIS A 13 -2.88 7.46 -3.45
C HIS A 13 -3.10 8.81 -4.14
N PHE A 14 -2.23 9.16 -5.09
CA PHE A 14 -2.31 10.38 -5.88
C PHE A 14 -2.61 10.13 -7.36
N SER A 15 -2.15 9.00 -7.91
CA SER A 15 -2.20 8.73 -9.33
C SER A 15 -2.76 7.34 -9.63
N PHE A 16 -3.37 7.19 -10.80
CA PHE A 16 -3.68 5.87 -11.35
C PHE A 16 -2.44 4.98 -11.48
N LEU A 17 -1.27 5.58 -11.70
CA LEU A 17 -0.03 4.84 -11.89
C LEU A 17 0.61 4.33 -10.58
N ASP A 18 0.09 4.72 -9.40
CA ASP A 18 0.60 4.25 -8.11
C ASP A 18 0.61 2.72 -8.02
N HIS A 19 -0.39 2.05 -8.61
CA HIS A 19 -0.47 0.60 -8.67
C HIS A 19 0.75 -0.01 -9.36
N PHE A 20 1.12 0.53 -10.53
CA PHE A 20 2.26 0.04 -11.32
C PHE A 20 3.57 0.27 -10.58
N PHE A 21 3.77 1.46 -10.03
CA PHE A 21 5.00 1.77 -9.31
C PHE A 21 5.13 0.98 -8.01
N THR A 22 4.03 0.66 -7.34
CA THR A 22 4.06 -0.23 -6.18
C THR A 22 4.44 -1.65 -6.58
N ALA A 23 3.85 -2.18 -7.67
CA ALA A 23 4.06 -3.56 -8.13
C ALA A 23 5.48 -3.82 -8.66
N VAL A 24 6.04 -2.88 -9.43
CA VAL A 24 7.36 -3.04 -10.11
C VAL A 24 8.48 -3.42 -9.16
N TYR A 25 8.41 -2.98 -7.90
CA TYR A 25 9.45 -3.28 -6.90
C TYR A 25 9.19 -4.55 -6.10
N LEU A 26 8.08 -5.24 -6.36
CA LEU A 26 7.68 -6.43 -5.61
C LEU A 26 8.02 -7.69 -6.41
N ARG A 27 8.64 -8.66 -5.73
CA ARG A 27 8.98 -9.97 -6.33
C ARG A 27 7.85 -11.00 -6.23
N ARG A 28 6.73 -10.60 -5.66
CA ARG A 28 5.57 -11.46 -5.41
C ARG A 28 4.39 -10.95 -6.21
N LYS A 29 3.49 -11.87 -6.59
CA LYS A 29 2.19 -11.50 -7.17
C LYS A 29 1.41 -10.65 -6.17
N VAL A 30 0.90 -9.54 -6.65
CA VAL A 30 0.17 -8.54 -5.85
C VAL A 30 -1.25 -8.43 -6.39
N HIS A 31 -2.21 -8.29 -5.49
CA HIS A 31 -3.60 -8.09 -5.84
C HIS A 31 -4.02 -6.65 -5.49
N PHE A 32 -4.75 -6.01 -6.40
CA PHE A 32 -5.18 -4.62 -6.25
C PHE A 32 -6.70 -4.53 -6.24
N MET A 33 -7.23 -3.69 -5.39
CA MET A 33 -8.63 -3.30 -5.41
C MET A 33 -8.82 -2.15 -6.42
N ALA A 34 -9.66 -2.32 -7.43
CA ALA A 34 -9.98 -1.28 -8.39
C ALA A 34 -11.48 -1.09 -8.55
N LYS A 35 -11.91 0.12 -8.96
CA LYS A 35 -13.32 0.41 -9.22
C LYS A 35 -13.90 -0.57 -10.24
N SER A 36 -15.09 -1.12 -9.95
CA SER A 36 -15.80 -2.03 -10.86
C SER A 36 -16.00 -1.46 -12.26
N GLN A 37 -16.18 -0.15 -12.40
CA GLN A 37 -16.31 0.52 -13.68
C GLN A 37 -15.07 0.42 -14.60
N LEU A 38 -13.91 0.04 -14.06
CA LEU A 38 -12.69 -0.17 -14.84
C LEU A 38 -12.66 -1.54 -15.54
N PHE A 39 -13.56 -2.46 -15.14
CA PHE A 39 -13.63 -3.81 -15.70
C PHE A 39 -14.49 -3.91 -16.97
N ASN A 40 -14.59 -2.85 -17.74
CA ASN A 40 -15.20 -2.85 -19.05
C ASN A 40 -14.18 -3.18 -20.15
N PRO A 41 -14.61 -3.86 -21.25
CA PRO A 41 -13.73 -4.10 -22.40
C PRO A 41 -13.17 -2.79 -22.98
N PRO A 42 -11.91 -2.77 -23.46
CA PRO A 42 -10.96 -3.88 -23.57
C PRO A 42 -10.09 -4.10 -22.30
N LEU A 43 -10.20 -3.23 -21.31
CA LEU A 43 -9.30 -3.23 -20.14
C LEU A 43 -9.59 -4.36 -19.13
N GLN A 44 -10.80 -4.91 -19.17
CA GLN A 44 -11.21 -6.00 -18.29
C GLN A 44 -10.22 -7.17 -18.31
N PHE A 45 -9.76 -7.58 -19.50
CA PHE A 45 -8.82 -8.70 -19.64
C PHE A 45 -7.50 -8.42 -18.92
N ILE A 46 -6.95 -7.21 -19.08
CA ILE A 46 -5.69 -6.80 -18.47
C ILE A 46 -5.81 -6.77 -16.94
N TYR A 47 -6.92 -6.23 -16.42
CA TYR A 47 -7.12 -6.14 -14.97
C TYR A 47 -7.33 -7.51 -14.33
N THR A 48 -8.16 -8.37 -14.92
CA THR A 48 -8.44 -9.70 -14.39
C THR A 48 -7.18 -10.57 -14.33
N HIS A 49 -6.36 -10.55 -15.38
CA HIS A 49 -5.12 -11.32 -15.42
C HIS A 49 -3.98 -10.65 -14.63
N GLY A 50 -4.04 -9.33 -14.45
CA GLY A 50 -3.09 -8.54 -13.65
C GLY A 50 -3.26 -8.65 -12.14
N GLY A 51 -4.20 -9.48 -11.63
CA GLY A 51 -4.45 -9.62 -10.19
C GLY A 51 -5.27 -8.47 -9.61
N VAL A 52 -5.99 -7.73 -10.44
CA VAL A 52 -6.89 -6.66 -10.00
C VAL A 52 -8.27 -7.24 -9.76
N PHE A 53 -8.90 -6.91 -8.64
CA PHE A 53 -10.27 -7.31 -8.35
C PHE A 53 -11.19 -6.09 -8.14
N PRO A 54 -12.48 -6.21 -8.54
CA PRO A 54 -13.40 -5.08 -8.55
C PRO A 54 -13.88 -4.68 -7.15
N VAL A 55 -14.09 -3.38 -6.97
CA VAL A 55 -14.69 -2.78 -5.77
C VAL A 55 -15.77 -1.77 -6.17
N ARG A 56 -16.92 -1.81 -5.53
CA ARG A 56 -17.99 -0.82 -5.69
C ARG A 56 -17.83 0.28 -4.64
N ARG A 57 -17.40 1.46 -5.06
CA ARG A 57 -17.23 2.61 -4.14
C ARG A 57 -18.59 3.17 -3.69
N GLY A 58 -18.68 3.55 -2.42
CA GLY A 58 -19.86 4.21 -1.86
C GLY A 58 -20.82 3.27 -1.13
N HIS A 59 -20.66 1.98 -1.25
CA HIS A 59 -21.37 0.95 -0.48
C HIS A 59 -20.40 0.18 0.41
N ARG A 60 -20.90 -0.50 1.45
CA ARG A 60 -20.14 -1.57 2.10
C ARG A 60 -19.99 -2.68 1.07
N ASP A 61 -18.84 -2.69 0.37
CA ASP A 61 -18.59 -3.70 -0.65
C ASP A 61 -18.10 -4.99 0.01
N GLU A 62 -19.05 -5.72 0.55
CA GLU A 62 -18.77 -7.00 1.21
C GLU A 62 -18.12 -8.02 0.26
N GLU A 63 -18.43 -7.97 -1.05
CA GLU A 63 -17.83 -8.85 -2.03
C GLU A 63 -16.33 -8.57 -2.21
N ALA A 64 -15.94 -7.28 -2.20
CA ALA A 64 -14.54 -6.91 -2.28
C ALA A 64 -13.77 -7.32 -1.02
N PHE A 65 -14.39 -7.19 0.16
CA PHE A 65 -13.79 -7.67 1.39
C PHE A 65 -13.68 -9.19 1.41
N LYS A 66 -14.71 -9.95 1.03
CA LYS A 66 -14.64 -11.41 0.87
C LYS A 66 -13.54 -11.86 -0.09
N THR A 67 -13.34 -11.10 -1.18
CA THR A 67 -12.23 -11.38 -2.10
C THR A 67 -10.88 -11.13 -1.44
N ALA A 68 -10.74 -10.03 -0.69
CA ALA A 68 -9.52 -9.73 0.06
C ALA A 68 -9.25 -10.81 1.13
N ASP A 69 -10.28 -11.25 1.86
CA ASP A 69 -10.21 -12.35 2.83
C ASP A 69 -9.65 -13.61 2.18
N THR A 70 -10.25 -14.04 1.06
CA THR A 70 -9.80 -15.23 0.31
C THR A 70 -8.34 -15.11 -0.16
N ILE A 71 -7.91 -13.93 -0.59
CA ILE A 71 -6.52 -13.71 -1.02
C ILE A 71 -5.57 -13.83 0.17
N LEU A 72 -5.90 -13.22 1.30
CA LEU A 72 -5.08 -13.25 2.52
C LEU A 72 -5.00 -14.68 3.09
N GLU A 73 -6.11 -15.42 3.15
CA GLU A 73 -6.16 -16.82 3.57
C GLU A 73 -5.26 -17.73 2.73
N ARG A 74 -5.15 -17.45 1.43
CA ARG A 74 -4.26 -18.17 0.51
C ARG A 74 -2.80 -17.71 0.56
N GLY A 75 -2.44 -16.88 1.53
CA GLY A 75 -1.08 -16.35 1.67
C GLY A 75 -0.73 -15.23 0.69
N GLY A 76 -1.74 -14.63 0.05
CA GLY A 76 -1.56 -13.60 -0.95
C GLY A 76 -1.17 -12.23 -0.37
N LEU A 77 -0.74 -11.34 -1.28
CA LEU A 77 -0.36 -9.97 -1.00
C LEU A 77 -1.38 -9.03 -1.62
N ILE A 78 -2.00 -8.16 -0.83
CA ILE A 78 -2.93 -7.15 -1.33
C ILE A 78 -2.36 -5.73 -1.17
N VAL A 79 -2.69 -4.86 -2.12
CA VAL A 79 -2.46 -3.42 -2.01
C VAL A 79 -3.79 -2.74 -1.76
N MET A 80 -3.87 -2.02 -0.67
CA MET A 80 -5.07 -1.31 -0.26
C MET A 80 -4.74 0.12 0.17
N TYR A 81 -5.39 1.08 -0.45
CA TYR A 81 -5.20 2.49 -0.14
C TYR A 81 -6.05 2.90 1.06
N ALA A 82 -5.41 3.38 2.12
CA ALA A 82 -6.11 3.74 3.37
C ALA A 82 -7.19 4.80 3.15
N GLU A 83 -6.95 5.73 2.26
CA GLU A 83 -7.86 6.84 1.91
C GLU A 83 -9.15 6.39 1.19
N GLY A 84 -9.15 5.17 0.63
CA GLY A 84 -10.27 4.65 -0.17
C GLY A 84 -10.51 5.38 -1.50
N GLY A 85 -9.63 6.30 -1.86
CA GLY A 85 -9.69 7.07 -3.10
C GLY A 85 -8.43 7.88 -3.34
N ARG A 86 -8.30 8.42 -4.56
CA ARG A 86 -7.20 9.32 -4.91
C ARG A 86 -7.42 10.70 -4.31
N SER A 87 -6.38 11.28 -3.73
CA SER A 87 -6.36 12.71 -3.42
C SER A 87 -6.47 13.54 -4.70
N ARG A 88 -7.20 14.65 -4.64
CA ARG A 88 -7.40 15.56 -5.78
C ARG A 88 -6.58 16.83 -5.67
N ASP A 89 -6.29 17.25 -4.48
CA ASP A 89 -5.66 18.50 -4.06
C ASP A 89 -4.16 18.37 -3.76
N GLY A 90 -3.66 17.13 -3.71
CA GLY A 90 -2.24 16.85 -3.45
C GLY A 90 -1.93 16.66 -1.97
N ASP A 91 -2.94 16.77 -1.12
CA ASP A 91 -2.84 16.46 0.31
C ASP A 91 -3.30 15.04 0.60
N LEU A 92 -2.77 14.44 1.64
CA LEU A 92 -3.18 13.12 2.09
C LEU A 92 -4.56 13.23 2.77
N GLY A 93 -5.48 12.34 2.39
CA GLY A 93 -6.83 12.29 2.93
C GLY A 93 -6.89 11.71 4.34
N THR A 94 -8.06 11.22 4.72
CA THR A 94 -8.28 10.52 6.00
C THR A 94 -8.40 9.02 5.80
N PRO A 95 -7.82 8.19 6.68
CA PRO A 95 -7.90 6.74 6.56
C PRO A 95 -9.31 6.21 6.87
N ARG A 96 -9.66 5.13 6.21
CA ARG A 96 -10.88 4.36 6.45
C ARG A 96 -10.54 3.06 7.20
N PRO A 97 -11.47 2.48 7.95
CA PRO A 97 -11.21 1.33 8.84
C PRO A 97 -10.85 0.03 8.12
N GLY A 98 -10.98 -0.05 6.79
CA GLY A 98 -10.87 -1.30 6.04
C GLY A 98 -9.52 -2.01 6.17
N ILE A 99 -8.41 -1.27 6.21
CA ILE A 99 -7.07 -1.86 6.38
C ILE A 99 -6.92 -2.44 7.78
N GLY A 100 -7.31 -1.68 8.80
CA GLY A 100 -7.24 -2.14 10.20
C GLY A 100 -8.11 -3.35 10.44
N ARG A 101 -9.33 -3.36 9.87
CA ARG A 101 -10.23 -4.52 9.93
C ARG A 101 -9.55 -5.78 9.40
N LEU A 102 -9.10 -5.79 8.15
CA LEU A 102 -8.47 -6.96 7.54
C LEU A 102 -7.18 -7.37 8.27
N ALA A 103 -6.38 -6.39 8.72
CA ALA A 103 -5.15 -6.67 9.45
C ALA A 103 -5.42 -7.41 10.77
N MET A 104 -6.46 -7.00 11.51
CA MET A 104 -6.83 -7.61 12.79
C MET A 104 -7.55 -8.96 12.58
N GLU A 105 -8.49 -9.06 11.66
CA GLU A 105 -9.22 -10.32 11.39
C GLU A 105 -8.27 -11.44 10.98
N HIS A 106 -7.29 -11.15 10.13
CA HIS A 106 -6.33 -12.16 9.63
C HIS A 106 -5.01 -12.22 10.42
N GLY A 107 -4.74 -11.28 11.34
CA GLY A 107 -3.46 -11.20 12.05
C GLY A 107 -2.26 -10.97 11.12
N VAL A 108 -2.48 -10.36 9.96
CA VAL A 108 -1.46 -10.17 8.92
C VAL A 108 -0.70 -8.85 9.08
N PRO A 109 0.58 -8.81 8.70
CA PRO A 109 1.34 -7.57 8.74
C PRO A 109 0.84 -6.57 7.69
N VAL A 110 0.82 -5.30 8.07
CA VAL A 110 0.57 -4.17 7.16
C VAL A 110 1.87 -3.41 6.94
N VAL A 111 2.22 -3.16 5.68
CA VAL A 111 3.42 -2.43 5.29
C VAL A 111 3.04 -1.01 4.87
N PRO A 112 3.24 0.00 5.73
CA PRO A 112 3.07 1.39 5.33
C PRO A 112 3.99 1.71 4.16
N THR A 113 3.48 2.44 3.17
CA THR A 113 4.25 2.68 1.94
C THR A 113 4.06 4.12 1.48
N ALA A 114 5.16 4.82 1.23
CA ALA A 114 5.12 6.17 0.70
C ALA A 114 5.50 6.20 -0.78
N ILE A 115 4.67 6.86 -1.61
CA ILE A 115 4.89 7.09 -3.03
C ILE A 115 4.97 8.60 -3.27
N VAL A 116 6.06 9.05 -3.87
CA VAL A 116 6.29 10.47 -4.20
C VAL A 116 6.69 10.59 -5.67
N GLY A 117 6.12 11.55 -6.37
CA GLY A 117 6.41 11.88 -7.76
C GLY A 117 5.33 11.47 -8.75
N THR A 118 4.41 10.59 -8.38
CA THR A 118 3.32 10.13 -9.26
C THR A 118 2.26 11.21 -9.51
N GLU A 119 2.09 12.16 -8.62
CA GLU A 119 1.24 13.33 -8.77
C GLU A 119 1.62 14.19 -10.00
N ARG A 120 2.88 14.14 -10.41
CA ARG A 120 3.42 14.89 -11.55
C ARG A 120 3.25 14.17 -12.88
N VAL A 121 2.92 12.90 -12.89
CA VAL A 121 2.77 12.08 -14.12
C VAL A 121 1.62 12.55 -15.00
N ARG A 122 0.70 13.37 -14.51
CA ARG A 122 -0.36 14.02 -15.32
C ARG A 122 0.18 14.81 -16.52
N ASN A 123 1.45 15.20 -16.50
CA ASN A 123 2.08 15.98 -17.56
C ASN A 123 2.86 15.11 -18.58
N TRP A 124 2.57 13.80 -18.70
CA TRP A 124 3.20 12.90 -19.66
C TRP A 124 3.14 13.42 -21.12
N LYS A 125 2.09 14.15 -21.46
CA LYS A 125 1.96 14.82 -22.78
C LYS A 125 3.05 15.87 -23.04
N ARG A 126 3.75 16.35 -22.01
CA ARG A 126 4.90 17.26 -22.12
C ARG A 126 6.25 16.53 -22.08
N PHE A 127 6.26 15.20 -22.24
CA PHE A 127 7.46 14.35 -22.14
C PHE A 127 8.24 14.54 -20.82
N GLN A 128 7.57 14.99 -19.77
CA GLN A 128 8.16 15.11 -18.44
C GLN A 128 7.93 13.81 -17.69
N PHE A 129 9.00 13.02 -17.54
CA PHE A 129 8.98 11.80 -16.75
C PHE A 129 9.46 12.09 -15.32
N PRO A 130 8.58 12.28 -14.36
CA PRO A 130 8.99 12.57 -13.00
C PRO A 130 9.71 11.37 -12.39
N LYS A 131 10.69 11.65 -11.53
CA LYS A 131 11.33 10.61 -10.74
C LYS A 131 10.36 10.14 -9.66
N VAL A 132 9.85 8.94 -9.80
CA VAL A 132 9.01 8.31 -8.81
C VAL A 132 9.89 7.58 -7.78
N THR A 133 9.52 7.72 -6.52
CA THR A 133 10.16 7.00 -5.41
C THR A 133 9.09 6.28 -4.62
N VAL A 134 9.30 5.00 -4.39
CA VAL A 134 8.47 4.16 -3.51
C VAL A 134 9.32 3.75 -2.32
N GLN A 135 8.84 4.00 -1.12
CA GLN A 135 9.48 3.60 0.13
C GLN A 135 8.53 2.68 0.90
N PHE A 136 8.98 1.48 1.18
CA PHE A 136 8.29 0.54 2.06
C PHE A 136 8.79 0.73 3.50
N GLY A 137 7.86 0.85 4.44
CA GLY A 137 8.14 0.94 5.87
C GLY A 137 8.33 -0.42 6.53
N GLU A 138 8.51 -0.40 7.84
CA GLU A 138 8.51 -1.62 8.64
C GLU A 138 7.11 -2.20 8.74
N PRO A 139 6.95 -3.53 8.67
CA PRO A 139 5.65 -4.15 8.83
C PRO A 139 5.07 -3.92 10.23
N LEU A 140 3.88 -3.36 10.29
CA LEU A 140 3.10 -3.21 11.51
C LEU A 140 2.24 -4.47 11.72
N ARG A 141 2.12 -4.91 12.96
CA ARG A 141 1.25 -6.02 13.35
C ARG A 141 0.28 -5.55 14.42
N PHE A 142 -0.93 -6.02 14.32
CA PHE A 142 -2.01 -5.77 15.28
C PHE A 142 -2.43 -7.08 15.90
N GLU A 143 -2.99 -7.01 17.10
CA GLU A 143 -3.55 -8.17 17.75
C GLU A 143 -4.68 -8.76 16.91
N ARG A 144 -4.67 -10.08 16.72
CA ARG A 144 -5.71 -10.76 15.96
C ARG A 144 -7.01 -10.74 16.72
N THR A 145 -8.07 -10.30 16.07
CA THR A 145 -9.42 -10.19 16.61
C THR A 145 -10.42 -10.62 15.55
N GLU A 146 -11.24 -11.65 15.81
CA GLU A 146 -12.16 -12.21 14.81
C GLU A 146 -13.23 -11.21 14.36
N SER A 147 -13.65 -10.30 15.23
CA SER A 147 -14.66 -9.29 14.95
C SER A 147 -14.25 -7.94 15.58
N PRO A 148 -13.28 -7.24 15.00
CA PRO A 148 -12.87 -5.95 15.54
C PRO A 148 -13.98 -4.92 15.42
N THR A 149 -14.17 -4.11 16.45
CA THR A 149 -15.11 -3.01 16.37
C THR A 149 -14.67 -2.01 15.32
N ARG A 150 -15.59 -1.16 14.88
CA ARG A 150 -15.26 -0.11 13.92
C ARG A 150 -14.18 0.84 14.45
N GLU A 151 -14.22 1.15 15.73
CA GLU A 151 -13.27 2.02 16.43
C GLU A 151 -11.88 1.38 16.48
N GLN A 152 -11.79 0.09 16.80
CA GLN A 152 -10.52 -0.66 16.79
C GLN A 152 -9.90 -0.71 15.39
N ALA A 153 -10.72 -1.04 14.38
CA ALA A 153 -10.28 -1.07 12.99
C ALA A 153 -9.84 0.32 12.48
N GLN A 154 -10.56 1.38 12.90
CA GLN A 154 -10.21 2.75 12.57
C GLN A 154 -8.88 3.16 13.21
N ALA A 155 -8.69 2.90 14.50
CA ALA A 155 -7.45 3.19 15.21
C ALA A 155 -6.23 2.47 14.59
N ALA A 156 -6.38 1.19 14.22
CA ALA A 156 -5.34 0.45 13.51
C ALA A 156 -5.01 1.08 12.15
N SER A 157 -6.02 1.48 11.38
CA SER A 157 -5.82 2.16 10.09
C SER A 157 -5.12 3.52 10.26
N GLU A 158 -5.43 4.27 11.30
CA GLU A 158 -4.80 5.55 11.61
C GLU A 158 -3.31 5.41 11.95
N ILE A 159 -2.94 4.38 12.69
CA ILE A 159 -1.54 4.05 12.97
C ILE A 159 -0.79 3.80 11.66
N VAL A 160 -1.31 2.96 10.78
CA VAL A 160 -0.72 2.66 9.47
C VAL A 160 -0.59 3.93 8.62
N PHE A 161 -1.64 4.73 8.58
CA PHE A 161 -1.69 5.93 7.75
C PHE A 161 -0.75 7.03 8.26
N ARG A 162 -0.60 7.17 9.57
CA ARG A 162 0.37 8.07 10.19
C ARG A 162 1.79 7.74 9.75
N GLU A 163 2.20 6.48 9.80
CA GLU A 163 3.52 6.05 9.33
C GLU A 163 3.71 6.35 7.83
N THR A 164 2.70 6.09 7.01
CA THR A 164 2.71 6.41 5.58
C THR A 164 2.88 7.92 5.35
N THR A 165 2.16 8.74 6.12
CA THR A 165 2.21 10.20 6.05
C THR A 165 3.57 10.77 6.46
N GLU A 166 4.15 10.24 7.54
CA GLU A 166 5.47 10.64 8.03
C GLU A 166 6.56 10.30 7.00
N MET A 167 6.53 9.09 6.44
CA MET A 167 7.45 8.69 5.38
C MET A 167 7.30 9.55 4.14
N HIS A 168 6.08 9.84 3.71
CA HIS A 168 5.79 10.69 2.57
C HIS A 168 6.31 12.11 2.79
N SER A 169 6.04 12.71 3.95
CA SER A 169 6.49 14.04 4.33
C SER A 169 8.01 14.13 4.37
N ARG A 170 8.68 13.12 4.93
CA ARG A 170 10.13 13.04 4.98
C ARG A 170 10.74 12.93 3.59
N LEU A 171 10.20 12.08 2.71
CA LEU A 171 10.64 11.97 1.31
C LEU A 171 10.51 13.30 0.56
N ARG A 172 9.44 14.05 0.80
CA ARG A 172 9.25 15.37 0.17
C ARG A 172 10.22 16.42 0.69
N LYS A 173 10.47 16.45 2.01
CA LYS A 173 11.35 17.44 2.65
C LYS A 173 12.83 17.17 2.38
N GLU A 174 13.28 15.95 2.62
CA GLU A 174 14.70 15.60 2.58
C GLU A 174 15.17 15.11 1.20
N GLY A 175 14.23 14.69 0.39
CA GLY A 175 14.48 14.11 -0.93
C GLY A 175 15.02 12.68 -0.88
N ARG A 176 14.93 12.00 -2.02
CA ARG A 176 15.30 10.59 -2.19
C ARG A 176 16.73 10.27 -1.72
N ARG A 177 17.70 11.13 -2.04
CA ARG A 177 19.11 10.83 -1.73
C ARG A 177 19.37 10.72 -0.23
N SER A 178 18.78 11.62 0.56
CA SER A 178 18.90 11.64 2.02
C SER A 178 18.26 10.38 2.62
N VAL A 179 17.02 10.10 2.26
CA VAL A 179 16.28 8.94 2.77
C VAL A 179 16.97 7.62 2.41
N VAL A 180 17.48 7.45 1.19
CA VAL A 180 18.24 6.25 0.79
C VAL A 180 19.54 6.12 1.59
N ARG A 181 20.23 7.22 1.85
CA ARG A 181 21.45 7.22 2.69
C ARG A 181 21.15 6.78 4.09
N ALA A 182 20.11 7.34 4.73
CA ALA A 182 19.66 6.98 6.06
C ALA A 182 19.26 5.49 6.15
N ALA A 183 18.48 4.99 5.18
CA ALA A 183 18.07 3.59 5.14
C ALA A 183 19.29 2.63 5.01
N ARG A 184 20.27 2.98 4.18
CA ARG A 184 21.51 2.20 4.04
C ARG A 184 22.33 2.20 5.33
N SER A 185 22.42 3.34 6.01
CA SER A 185 23.12 3.45 7.30
C SER A 185 22.46 2.60 8.38
N ALA A 186 21.14 2.72 8.52
CA ALA A 186 20.36 1.92 9.47
C ALA A 186 20.52 0.41 9.21
N ARG A 187 20.50 -0.01 7.94
CA ARG A 187 20.72 -1.42 7.57
C ARG A 187 22.12 -1.92 7.94
N ARG A 188 23.17 -1.12 7.70
CA ARG A 188 24.54 -1.47 8.10
C ARG A 188 24.66 -1.60 9.62
N ALA A 189 24.04 -0.67 10.37
CA ALA A 189 24.02 -0.74 11.83
C ALA A 189 23.29 -2.00 12.34
N ALA A 190 22.15 -2.35 11.76
CA ALA A 190 21.41 -3.56 12.11
C ALA A 190 22.20 -4.84 11.80
N GLN A 191 22.94 -4.90 10.68
CA GLN A 191 23.83 -6.00 10.33
C GLN A 191 25.00 -6.13 11.33
N ALA A 192 25.61 -5.00 11.69
CA ALA A 192 26.71 -4.98 12.68
C ALA A 192 26.25 -5.42 14.08
N ALA A 193 24.98 -5.13 14.44
CA ALA A 193 24.38 -5.57 15.71
C ALA A 193 23.89 -7.02 15.71
N GLY A 194 24.23 -7.86 14.69
CA GLY A 194 23.82 -9.26 14.59
C GLY A 194 22.33 -9.50 14.35
N ARG A 195 21.56 -8.45 14.07
CA ARG A 195 20.14 -8.58 13.69
C ARG A 195 20.04 -8.99 12.23
N ARG A 196 19.27 -10.04 11.97
CA ARG A 196 19.06 -10.56 10.60
C ARG A 196 18.58 -9.42 9.67
N PRO A 197 19.26 -9.13 8.56
CA PRO A 197 18.84 -8.07 7.66
C PRO A 197 17.49 -8.41 7.05
N LEU A 198 16.61 -7.40 6.95
CA LEU A 198 15.38 -7.52 6.20
C LEU A 198 15.69 -7.90 4.74
N PRO A 199 14.91 -8.78 4.09
CA PRO A 199 15.12 -9.15 2.71
C PRO A 199 15.11 -7.91 1.80
N ARG A 200 15.92 -7.95 0.76
CA ARG A 200 15.95 -6.89 -0.25
C ARG A 200 14.58 -6.80 -0.93
N ALA A 201 14.03 -5.60 -1.00
CA ALA A 201 12.89 -5.32 -1.86
C ALA A 201 13.27 -5.48 -3.32
#